data_522a2b57456b08dd032103b04251ee4e
#
_entry.id   522a2b57456b08dd032103b04251ee4e
#
_cell.length_a   1.000
_cell.length_b   1.000
_cell.length_c   1.000
_cell.angle_alpha   90.00
_cell.angle_beta   90.00
_cell.angle_gamma   90.00
#
_symmetry.space_group_name_H-M   'P 1'
#
loop_
_entity.id
_entity.type
_entity.pdbx_description
1 polymer ?
#
loop_
_entity_poly.entity_id
_entity_poly.type
_entity_poly.pdbx_seq_one_letter_code
_entity_poly.pdbx_strand_id
1 'polypeptide(L)'
;DGHSQIWASAVPNCISYDPTFAFELAVVTQDGMRRMLTDQEDVYYYITLMNENYSHPAMPKGAEQDIIKGMYRLQSMGEANNPLRVQLLGSGTIFREVIAAAEMLHTEWGIASDLWGCPSMNELGRDWNETNRSNLLNPSNTPKLSHVERLLKDTKGPVIAATDYMRLFAEQIRPPIQNLGRRYEVLGTDGFGRSDTREQLRHFFE
;
A
#
# COMPACT_ATOMS: atom_id res chain seq x y z
N ASP A 1 -11.59 -2.13 15.89
CA ASP A 1 -10.24 -2.28 15.39
C ASP A 1 -10.27 -2.84 13.96
N GLY A 2 -9.38 -2.33 13.10
CA GLY A 2 -9.31 -2.73 11.69
C GLY A 2 -10.22 -1.98 10.72
N HIS A 3 -10.98 -0.98 11.17
CA HIS A 3 -12.00 -0.29 10.38
C HIS A 3 -11.69 1.19 10.10
N SER A 4 -10.80 1.82 10.87
CA SER A 4 -10.60 3.27 10.87
C SER A 4 -10.24 3.85 9.50
N GLN A 5 -9.35 3.19 8.75
CA GLN A 5 -8.97 3.60 7.40
C GLN A 5 -10.14 3.51 6.40
N ILE A 6 -11.03 2.53 6.59
CA ILE A 6 -12.24 2.38 5.76
C ILE A 6 -13.22 3.51 6.04
N TRP A 7 -13.41 3.89 7.31
CA TRP A 7 -14.22 5.06 7.65
C TRP A 7 -13.66 6.35 7.06
N ALA A 8 -12.33 6.52 7.10
CA ALA A 8 -11.65 7.66 6.49
C ALA A 8 -11.89 7.72 4.97
N SER A 9 -11.95 6.58 4.27
CA SER A 9 -12.20 6.54 2.82
C SER A 9 -13.57 7.08 2.41
N ALA A 10 -14.55 7.02 3.30
CA ALA A 10 -15.91 7.52 3.05
C ALA A 10 -16.01 9.06 3.10
N VAL A 11 -15.01 9.75 3.62
CA VAL A 11 -14.99 11.22 3.75
C VAL A 11 -14.12 11.82 2.65
N PRO A 12 -14.70 12.58 1.68
CA PRO A 12 -13.99 12.99 0.47
C PRO A 12 -12.74 13.83 0.69
N ASN A 13 -12.72 14.68 1.72
CA ASN A 13 -11.58 15.55 2.06
C ASN A 13 -10.71 15.01 3.20
N CYS A 14 -10.92 13.78 3.65
CA CYS A 14 -10.04 13.09 4.59
C CYS A 14 -8.94 12.35 3.83
N ILE A 15 -7.71 12.83 3.91
CA ILE A 15 -6.54 12.18 3.32
C ILE A 15 -5.93 11.27 4.38
N SER A 16 -5.87 9.97 4.11
CA SER A 16 -5.50 9.03 5.17
C SER A 16 -4.30 8.16 4.80
N TYR A 17 -3.42 7.95 5.77
CA TYR A 17 -2.19 7.18 5.62
C TYR A 17 -1.93 6.26 6.80
N ASP A 18 -1.28 5.13 6.51
CA ASP A 18 -0.80 4.13 7.46
C ASP A 18 0.71 3.87 7.20
N PRO A 19 1.59 4.83 7.55
CA PRO A 19 3.01 4.70 7.27
C PRO A 19 3.66 3.62 8.14
N THR A 20 4.62 2.90 7.55
CA THR A 20 5.50 1.94 8.23
C THR A 20 6.77 2.63 8.73
N PHE A 21 7.38 3.45 7.91
CA PHE A 21 8.70 4.02 8.17
C PHE A 21 8.64 5.53 8.42
N ALA A 22 9.60 6.03 9.20
CA ALA A 22 9.69 7.45 9.56
C ALA A 22 9.79 8.37 8.33
N PHE A 23 10.44 7.93 7.26
CA PHE A 23 10.55 8.73 6.04
C PHE A 23 9.19 8.89 5.34
N GLU A 24 8.32 7.86 5.36
CA GLU A 24 6.96 7.97 4.83
C GLU A 24 6.18 9.03 5.61
N LEU A 25 6.22 8.94 6.95
CA LEU A 25 5.57 9.93 7.82
C LEU A 25 6.07 11.36 7.54
N ALA A 26 7.40 11.53 7.40
CA ALA A 26 7.99 12.85 7.12
C ALA A 26 7.49 13.42 5.78
N VAL A 27 7.50 12.62 4.72
CA VAL A 27 7.03 13.01 3.38
C VAL A 27 5.54 13.39 3.41
N VAL A 28 4.71 12.54 4.00
CA VAL A 28 3.26 12.76 4.08
C VAL A 28 2.92 13.97 4.95
N THR A 29 3.63 14.16 6.07
CA THR A 29 3.43 15.34 6.93
C THR A 29 3.82 16.62 6.21
N GLN A 30 4.95 16.63 5.50
CA GLN A 30 5.40 17.78 4.73
C GLN A 30 4.38 18.14 3.62
N ASP A 31 3.88 17.15 2.89
CA ASP A 31 2.85 17.36 1.87
C ASP A 31 1.55 17.89 2.49
N GLY A 32 1.12 17.32 3.60
CA GLY A 32 -0.08 17.76 4.32
C GLY A 32 0.02 19.20 4.81
N MET A 33 1.17 19.59 5.37
CA MET A 33 1.42 20.97 5.77
C MET A 33 1.37 21.93 4.58
N ARG A 34 1.96 21.57 3.45
CA ARG A 34 1.90 22.37 2.23
C ARG A 34 0.45 22.54 1.77
N ARG A 35 -0.30 21.46 1.62
CA ARG A 35 -1.68 21.48 1.14
C ARG A 35 -2.61 22.27 2.06
N MET A 36 -2.56 22.01 3.38
CA MET A 36 -3.47 22.66 4.32
C MET A 36 -3.08 24.09 4.65
N LEU A 37 -1.77 24.42 4.78
CA LEU A 37 -1.32 25.73 5.26
C LEU A 37 -0.90 26.67 4.13
N THR A 38 -0.21 26.17 3.11
CA THR A 38 0.29 26.99 2.00
C THR A 38 -0.75 27.11 0.89
N ASP A 39 -1.24 25.98 0.40
CA ASP A 39 -2.18 25.93 -0.70
C ASP A 39 -3.64 26.17 -0.24
N GLN A 40 -3.89 26.11 1.07
CA GLN A 40 -5.20 26.28 1.70
C GLN A 40 -6.29 25.39 1.09
N GLU A 41 -5.92 24.13 0.77
CA GLU A 41 -6.88 23.14 0.31
C GLU A 41 -7.82 22.75 1.48
N ASP A 42 -9.09 22.53 1.16
CA ASP A 42 -10.08 22.01 2.11
C ASP A 42 -9.90 20.51 2.33
N VAL A 43 -8.80 20.14 2.98
CA VAL A 43 -8.45 18.75 3.33
C VAL A 43 -7.93 18.67 4.76
N TYR A 44 -8.04 17.49 5.36
CA TYR A 44 -7.37 17.16 6.63
C TYR A 44 -6.78 15.75 6.55
N TYR A 45 -5.79 15.49 7.39
CA TYR A 45 -5.04 14.25 7.38
C TYR A 45 -5.40 13.37 8.57
N TYR A 46 -5.63 12.09 8.29
CA TYR A 46 -5.73 11.02 9.28
C TYR A 46 -4.55 10.08 9.11
N ILE A 47 -3.67 9.99 10.09
CA ILE A 47 -2.46 9.19 10.03
C ILE A 47 -2.42 8.24 11.22
N THR A 48 -2.35 6.93 10.94
CA THR A 48 -2.15 5.92 11.98
C THR A 48 -0.66 5.70 12.21
N LEU A 49 -0.25 5.54 13.45
CA LEU A 49 1.14 5.38 13.83
C LEU A 49 1.32 4.20 14.78
N MET A 50 2.44 3.50 14.64
CA MET A 50 2.85 2.47 15.57
C MET A 50 3.58 3.07 16.76
N ASN A 51 3.41 2.47 17.95
CA ASN A 51 4.10 2.83 19.18
C ASN A 51 5.27 1.88 19.51
N GLU A 52 5.86 1.26 18.50
CA GLU A 52 7.01 0.37 18.65
C GLU A 52 8.30 0.99 18.12
N ASN A 53 9.42 0.65 18.77
CA ASN A 53 10.75 1.00 18.27
C ASN A 53 11.28 -0.11 17.35
N TYR A 54 11.66 0.23 16.14
CA TYR A 54 12.28 -0.66 15.16
C TYR A 54 13.20 0.12 14.20
N SER A 55 14.06 -0.61 13.50
CA SER A 55 14.96 -0.01 12.51
C SER A 55 14.21 0.49 11.29
N HIS A 56 14.53 1.70 10.86
CA HIS A 56 14.00 2.30 9.65
C HIS A 56 15.05 2.30 8.55
N PRO A 57 14.77 1.75 7.37
CA PRO A 57 15.69 1.84 6.24
C PRO A 57 15.76 3.29 5.71
N ALA A 58 16.76 3.55 4.87
CA ALA A 58 16.80 4.80 4.13
C ALA A 58 15.66 4.84 3.10
N MET A 59 15.10 6.02 2.87
CA MET A 59 14.11 6.22 1.81
C MET A 59 14.72 5.90 0.44
N PRO A 60 14.03 5.13 -0.41
CA PRO A 60 14.46 4.93 -1.79
C PRO A 60 14.54 6.29 -2.52
N LYS A 61 15.58 6.47 -3.30
CA LYS A 61 15.81 7.74 -4.02
C LYS A 61 14.66 8.05 -4.97
N GLY A 62 14.06 9.23 -4.80
CA GLY A 62 12.98 9.73 -5.66
C GLY A 62 11.61 9.13 -5.36
N ALA A 63 11.45 8.47 -4.21
CA ALA A 63 10.18 7.83 -3.82
C ALA A 63 9.14 8.80 -3.27
N GLU A 64 9.47 10.08 -3.04
CA GLU A 64 8.61 11.03 -2.36
C GLU A 64 7.22 11.15 -3.00
N GLN A 65 7.17 11.30 -4.33
CA GLN A 65 5.90 11.44 -5.03
C GLN A 65 5.07 10.14 -5.04
N ASP A 66 5.74 8.99 -5.09
CA ASP A 66 5.10 7.69 -5.04
C ASP A 66 4.53 7.41 -3.64
N ILE A 67 5.24 7.83 -2.58
CA ILE A 67 4.76 7.78 -1.19
C ILE A 67 3.49 8.62 -1.03
N ILE A 68 3.48 9.87 -1.53
CA ILE A 68 2.31 10.77 -1.48
C ILE A 68 1.12 10.15 -2.24
N LYS A 69 1.37 9.46 -3.35
CA LYS A 69 0.34 8.76 -4.12
C LYS A 69 -0.11 7.45 -3.50
N GLY A 70 0.53 7.01 -2.43
CA GLY A 70 0.11 5.88 -1.64
C GLY A 70 0.79 4.55 -1.93
N MET A 71 1.72 4.44 -2.90
CA MET A 71 2.47 3.20 -3.18
C MET A 71 3.83 3.50 -3.80
N TYR A 72 4.88 2.87 -3.28
CA TYR A 72 6.25 2.99 -3.78
C TYR A 72 6.97 1.64 -3.67
N ARG A 73 8.01 1.41 -4.49
CA ARG A 73 8.85 0.23 -4.36
C ARG A 73 9.94 0.46 -3.32
N LEU A 74 9.93 -0.33 -2.25
CA LEU A 74 10.97 -0.28 -1.22
C LEU A 74 12.25 -0.95 -1.70
N GLN A 75 12.15 -2.21 -2.14
CA GLN A 75 13.27 -3.02 -2.60
C GLN A 75 12.80 -4.21 -3.43
N SER A 76 13.75 -4.87 -4.07
CA SER A 76 13.57 -6.17 -4.74
C SER A 76 14.49 -7.21 -4.11
N MET A 77 14.04 -8.46 -4.02
CA MET A 77 14.77 -9.59 -3.48
C MET A 77 14.87 -10.70 -4.52
N GLY A 78 16.03 -11.34 -4.62
CA GLY A 78 16.32 -12.38 -5.61
C GLY A 78 16.65 -11.82 -7.00
N GLU A 79 17.04 -12.71 -7.92
CA GLU A 79 17.50 -12.36 -9.26
C GLU A 79 16.37 -11.70 -10.08
N ALA A 80 16.72 -10.65 -10.84
CA ALA A 80 15.74 -9.89 -11.61
C ALA A 80 15.00 -10.73 -12.68
N ASN A 81 15.67 -11.75 -13.24
CA ASN A 81 15.15 -12.63 -14.26
C ASN A 81 14.50 -13.92 -13.70
N ASN A 82 14.39 -14.08 -12.38
CA ASN A 82 13.79 -15.26 -11.77
C ASN A 82 12.34 -15.42 -12.27
N PRO A 83 11.98 -16.57 -12.87
CA PRO A 83 10.62 -16.82 -13.37
C PRO A 83 9.59 -16.95 -12.24
N LEU A 84 10.02 -17.36 -11.05
CA LEU A 84 9.20 -17.42 -9.84
C LEU A 84 9.33 -16.10 -9.09
N ARG A 85 8.40 -15.19 -9.35
CA ARG A 85 8.39 -13.84 -8.74
C ARG A 85 7.00 -13.49 -8.24
N VAL A 86 6.94 -12.76 -7.14
CA VAL A 86 5.72 -12.25 -6.52
C VAL A 86 5.87 -10.76 -6.19
N GLN A 87 4.76 -10.03 -6.24
CA GLN A 87 4.66 -8.64 -5.81
C GLN A 87 4.01 -8.62 -4.44
N LEU A 88 4.72 -8.15 -3.43
CA LEU A 88 4.28 -8.14 -2.03
C LEU A 88 4.02 -6.70 -1.57
N LEU A 89 2.79 -6.44 -1.16
CA LEU A 89 2.30 -5.12 -0.76
C LEU A 89 1.95 -5.13 0.73
N GLY A 90 2.23 -4.03 1.42
CA GLY A 90 1.82 -3.86 2.81
C GLY A 90 1.98 -2.43 3.30
N SER A 91 1.37 -2.11 4.44
CA SER A 91 1.47 -0.82 5.12
C SER A 91 1.56 -1.02 6.64
N GLY A 92 1.95 0.02 7.36
CA GLY A 92 1.96 0.04 8.81
C GLY A 92 2.68 -1.16 9.43
N THR A 93 2.11 -1.71 10.47
CA THR A 93 2.67 -2.82 11.26
C THR A 93 2.95 -4.06 10.43
N ILE A 94 2.02 -4.44 9.55
CA ILE A 94 2.11 -5.71 8.82
C ILE A 94 3.19 -5.69 7.73
N PHE A 95 3.61 -4.53 7.25
CA PHE A 95 4.64 -4.47 6.22
C PHE A 95 5.99 -5.05 6.67
N ARG A 96 6.31 -4.99 7.96
CA ARG A 96 7.50 -5.64 8.53
C ARG A 96 7.42 -7.16 8.41
N GLU A 97 6.24 -7.74 8.62
CA GLU A 97 6.02 -9.18 8.44
C GLU A 97 6.07 -9.57 6.95
N VAL A 98 5.58 -8.69 6.06
CA VAL A 98 5.71 -8.89 4.61
C VAL A 98 7.18 -8.92 4.17
N ILE A 99 8.04 -8.06 4.75
CA ILE A 99 9.50 -8.08 4.50
C ILE A 99 10.11 -9.40 4.97
N ALA A 100 9.77 -9.86 6.18
CA ALA A 100 10.23 -11.15 6.70
C ALA A 100 9.76 -12.32 5.83
N ALA A 101 8.50 -12.31 5.38
CA ALA A 101 7.96 -13.32 4.49
C ALA A 101 8.70 -13.35 3.13
N ALA A 102 9.10 -12.19 2.60
CA ALA A 102 9.90 -12.12 1.37
C ALA A 102 11.28 -12.79 1.54
N GLU A 103 11.88 -12.61 2.70
CA GLU A 103 13.16 -13.25 3.07
C GLU A 103 13.03 -14.79 3.14
N MET A 104 11.97 -15.28 3.76
CA MET A 104 11.65 -16.72 3.81
C MET A 104 11.37 -17.29 2.41
N LEU A 105 10.56 -16.61 1.60
CA LEU A 105 10.28 -17.00 0.21
C LEU A 105 11.57 -17.11 -0.62
N HIS A 106 12.49 -16.19 -0.43
CA HIS A 106 13.76 -16.21 -1.14
C HIS A 106 14.69 -17.34 -0.65
N THR A 107 14.86 -17.47 0.66
CA THR A 107 15.83 -18.40 1.25
C THR A 107 15.39 -19.86 1.23
N GLU A 108 14.10 -20.11 1.45
CA GLU A 108 13.57 -21.47 1.57
C GLU A 108 12.99 -22.00 0.25
N TRP A 109 12.47 -21.11 -0.61
CA TRP A 109 11.72 -21.50 -1.81
C TRP A 109 12.34 -20.97 -3.12
N GLY A 110 13.40 -20.15 -3.04
CA GLY A 110 14.02 -19.57 -4.23
C GLY A 110 13.10 -18.63 -5.02
N ILE A 111 12.05 -18.09 -4.39
CA ILE A 111 11.09 -17.18 -5.01
C ILE A 111 11.61 -15.75 -4.89
N ALA A 112 11.71 -15.04 -5.99
CA ALA A 112 12.04 -13.62 -6.00
C ALA A 112 10.80 -12.77 -5.69
N SER A 113 11.01 -11.61 -5.07
CA SER A 113 9.91 -10.70 -4.73
C SER A 113 10.28 -9.25 -4.95
N ASP A 114 9.28 -8.43 -5.24
CA ASP A 114 9.36 -6.97 -5.16
C ASP A 114 8.47 -6.50 -4.01
N LEU A 115 9.04 -5.69 -3.12
CA LEU A 115 8.40 -5.20 -1.91
C LEU A 115 7.90 -3.77 -2.12
N TRP A 116 6.60 -3.57 -1.90
CA TRP A 116 5.89 -2.32 -2.12
C TRP A 116 5.31 -1.80 -0.82
N GLY A 117 5.81 -0.66 -0.35
CA GLY A 117 5.15 0.09 0.72
C GLY A 117 3.90 0.77 0.17
N CYS A 118 2.78 0.55 0.86
CA CYS A 118 1.48 1.10 0.47
C CYS A 118 0.91 1.95 1.60
N PRO A 119 1.53 3.11 1.91
CA PRO A 119 1.09 3.94 3.04
C PRO A 119 -0.33 4.47 2.89
N SER A 120 -0.95 4.42 1.69
CA SER A 120 -2.36 4.79 1.53
C SER A 120 -3.09 3.98 0.47
N MET A 121 -3.80 2.94 0.85
CA MET A 121 -4.74 2.23 -0.04
C MET A 121 -5.91 3.14 -0.44
N ASN A 122 -6.28 4.11 0.39
CA ASN A 122 -7.37 5.04 0.11
C ASN A 122 -7.02 6.00 -1.04
N GLU A 123 -5.83 6.57 -1.04
CA GLU A 123 -5.38 7.44 -2.14
C GLU A 123 -5.19 6.65 -3.45
N LEU A 124 -4.73 5.40 -3.36
CA LEU A 124 -4.66 4.51 -4.53
C LEU A 124 -6.06 4.20 -5.11
N GLY A 125 -7.03 3.95 -4.24
CA GLY A 125 -8.43 3.76 -4.65
C GLY A 125 -9.03 5.01 -5.29
N ARG A 126 -8.73 6.20 -4.77
CA ARG A 126 -9.15 7.48 -5.35
C ARG A 126 -8.52 7.73 -6.72
N ASP A 127 -7.21 7.55 -6.83
CA ASP A 127 -6.48 7.68 -8.12
C ASP A 127 -7.05 6.73 -9.19
N TRP A 128 -7.37 5.49 -8.80
CA TRP A 128 -8.03 4.55 -9.69
C TRP A 128 -9.41 5.04 -10.14
N ASN A 129 -10.26 5.45 -9.21
CA ASN A 129 -11.62 5.89 -9.50
C ASN A 129 -11.62 7.12 -10.42
N GLU A 130 -10.74 8.08 -10.17
CA GLU A 130 -10.58 9.28 -10.99
C GLU A 130 -10.06 8.95 -12.39
N THR A 131 -9.04 8.10 -12.47
CA THR A 131 -8.45 7.64 -13.73
C THR A 131 -9.47 6.90 -14.58
N ASN A 132 -10.19 5.94 -13.98
CA ASN A 132 -11.24 5.18 -14.65
C ASN A 132 -12.37 6.09 -15.14
N ARG A 133 -12.84 7.02 -14.30
CA ARG A 133 -13.84 8.03 -14.70
C ARG A 133 -13.35 8.88 -15.86
N SER A 134 -12.10 9.35 -15.82
CA SER A 134 -11.49 10.13 -16.91
C SER A 134 -11.49 9.34 -18.22
N ASN A 135 -11.15 8.07 -18.19
CA ASN A 135 -11.13 7.20 -19.36
C ASN A 135 -12.54 6.96 -19.93
N LEU A 136 -13.52 6.74 -19.07
CA LEU A 136 -14.94 6.57 -19.48
C LEU A 136 -15.52 7.83 -20.13
N LEU A 137 -15.16 9.02 -19.63
CA LEU A 137 -15.64 10.30 -20.18
C LEU A 137 -14.91 10.69 -21.47
N ASN A 138 -13.76 10.10 -21.75
CA ASN A 138 -12.93 10.42 -22.92
C ASN A 138 -12.53 9.15 -23.69
N PRO A 139 -13.50 8.38 -24.23
CA PRO A 139 -13.22 7.06 -24.82
C PRO A 139 -12.38 7.11 -26.10
N SER A 140 -12.28 8.28 -26.74
CA SER A 140 -11.45 8.46 -27.95
C SER A 140 -9.96 8.72 -27.64
N ASN A 141 -9.61 8.97 -26.37
CA ASN A 141 -8.24 9.23 -25.98
C ASN A 141 -7.52 7.92 -25.64
N THR A 142 -6.18 7.94 -25.71
CA THR A 142 -5.38 6.84 -25.14
C THR A 142 -5.70 6.71 -23.66
N PRO A 143 -6.09 5.50 -23.17
CA PRO A 143 -6.44 5.32 -21.77
C PRO A 143 -5.27 5.68 -20.84
N LYS A 144 -5.58 6.46 -19.82
CA LYS A 144 -4.62 6.75 -18.73
C LYS A 144 -4.49 5.54 -17.83
N LEU A 145 -3.32 5.36 -17.27
CA LEU A 145 -3.06 4.35 -16.25
C LEU A 145 -3.09 4.99 -14.85
N SER A 146 -3.73 4.32 -13.92
CA SER A 146 -3.65 4.66 -12.50
C SER A 146 -2.23 4.50 -11.95
N HIS A 147 -1.97 5.00 -10.76
CA HIS A 147 -0.66 4.88 -10.12
C HIS A 147 -0.25 3.42 -9.92
N VAL A 148 -1.16 2.58 -9.45
CA VAL A 148 -0.94 1.13 -9.30
C VAL A 148 -0.59 0.47 -10.63
N GLU A 149 -1.33 0.77 -11.69
CA GLU A 149 -1.06 0.20 -13.02
C GLU A 149 0.32 0.65 -13.55
N ARG A 150 0.68 1.93 -13.38
CA ARG A 150 2.00 2.43 -13.81
C ARG A 150 3.15 1.71 -13.13
N LEU A 151 3.03 1.45 -11.82
CA LEU A 151 4.08 0.79 -11.05
C LEU A 151 4.19 -0.71 -11.35
N LEU A 152 3.06 -1.37 -11.58
CA LEU A 152 3.03 -2.83 -11.71
C LEU A 152 3.05 -3.35 -13.15
N LYS A 153 2.77 -2.54 -14.19
CA LYS A 153 2.63 -2.99 -15.59
C LYS A 153 3.83 -3.76 -16.13
N ASP A 154 5.03 -3.38 -15.75
CA ASP A 154 6.28 -3.99 -16.22
C ASP A 154 6.84 -5.05 -15.26
N THR A 155 6.10 -5.38 -14.19
CA THR A 155 6.46 -6.42 -13.21
C THR A 155 5.84 -7.77 -13.56
N LYS A 156 6.24 -8.84 -12.87
CA LYS A 156 5.77 -10.21 -13.12
C LYS A 156 5.21 -10.87 -11.86
N GLY A 157 4.43 -11.92 -12.04
CA GLY A 157 3.91 -12.79 -10.99
C GLY A 157 2.64 -12.26 -10.31
N PRO A 158 2.04 -13.01 -9.41
CA PRO A 158 0.86 -12.58 -8.66
C PRO A 158 1.17 -11.39 -7.75
N VAL A 159 0.12 -10.70 -7.33
CA VAL A 159 0.20 -9.59 -6.36
C VAL A 159 -0.50 -10.03 -5.09
N ILE A 160 0.17 -9.90 -3.97
CA ILE A 160 -0.37 -10.25 -2.65
C ILE A 160 -0.24 -9.01 -1.77
N ALA A 161 -1.34 -8.54 -1.21
CA ALA A 161 -1.36 -7.47 -0.23
C ALA A 161 -1.69 -8.04 1.15
N ALA A 162 -0.92 -7.64 2.15
CA ALA A 162 -1.24 -7.90 3.55
C ALA A 162 -1.62 -6.59 4.24
N THR A 163 -2.64 -6.64 5.08
CA THR A 163 -3.12 -5.50 5.87
C THR A 163 -3.46 -5.93 7.29
N ASP A 164 -3.16 -5.07 8.25
CA ASP A 164 -3.57 -5.22 9.65
C ASP A 164 -5.03 -4.79 9.88
N TYR A 165 -5.66 -4.29 8.84
CA TYR A 165 -7.06 -3.88 8.79
C TYR A 165 -7.95 -4.97 8.16
N MET A 166 -9.24 -4.68 8.04
CA MET A 166 -10.13 -5.50 7.23
C MET A 166 -9.62 -5.62 5.80
N ARG A 167 -9.83 -6.78 5.19
CA ARG A 167 -9.47 -7.04 3.77
C ARG A 167 -9.98 -5.94 2.84
N LEU A 168 -11.15 -5.40 3.12
CA LEU A 168 -11.75 -4.32 2.32
C LEU A 168 -10.81 -3.11 2.13
N PHE A 169 -9.92 -2.84 3.07
CA PHE A 169 -8.95 -1.75 2.95
C PHE A 169 -8.02 -1.93 1.74
N ALA A 170 -7.46 -3.11 1.57
CA ALA A 170 -6.59 -3.41 0.42
C ALA A 170 -7.36 -3.86 -0.84
N GLU A 171 -8.61 -4.27 -0.71
CA GLU A 171 -9.47 -4.62 -1.86
C GLU A 171 -9.75 -3.42 -2.79
N GLN A 172 -9.59 -2.20 -2.31
CA GLN A 172 -9.78 -0.98 -3.10
C GLN A 172 -8.92 -0.93 -4.36
N ILE A 173 -7.75 -1.60 -4.37
CA ILE A 173 -6.85 -1.63 -5.52
C ILE A 173 -6.97 -2.89 -6.38
N ARG A 174 -7.96 -3.75 -6.14
CA ARG A 174 -8.22 -4.93 -6.97
C ARG A 174 -8.49 -4.59 -8.43
N PRO A 175 -9.35 -3.60 -8.75
CA PRO A 175 -9.67 -3.31 -10.15
C PRO A 175 -8.44 -2.96 -11.01
N PRO A 176 -7.53 -2.03 -10.63
CA PRO A 176 -6.36 -1.73 -11.44
C PRO A 176 -5.40 -2.92 -11.61
N ILE A 177 -5.29 -3.81 -10.61
CA ILE A 177 -4.46 -5.00 -10.70
C ILE A 177 -5.08 -6.03 -11.65
N GLN A 178 -6.40 -6.20 -11.62
CA GLN A 178 -7.12 -7.07 -12.55
C GLN A 178 -7.06 -6.57 -14.00
N ASN A 179 -7.07 -5.25 -14.23
CA ASN A 179 -6.87 -4.67 -15.56
C ASN A 179 -5.52 -5.05 -16.18
N LEU A 180 -4.50 -5.27 -15.34
CA LEU A 180 -3.20 -5.78 -15.79
C LEU A 180 -3.20 -7.31 -16.05
N GLY A 181 -4.35 -7.99 -15.92
CA GLY A 181 -4.47 -9.43 -16.06
C GLY A 181 -3.77 -10.20 -14.93
N ARG A 182 -3.58 -9.58 -13.76
CA ARG A 182 -2.82 -10.17 -12.65
C ARG A 182 -3.74 -10.79 -11.59
N ARG A 183 -3.31 -11.93 -11.05
CA ARG A 183 -3.93 -12.48 -9.84
C ARG A 183 -3.63 -11.56 -8.66
N TYR A 184 -4.65 -11.24 -7.87
CA TYR A 184 -4.57 -10.42 -6.67
C TYR A 184 -5.21 -11.12 -5.49
N GLU A 185 -4.45 -11.26 -4.40
CA GLU A 185 -4.94 -11.82 -3.14
C GLU A 185 -4.68 -10.86 -2.01
N VAL A 186 -5.64 -10.77 -1.08
CA VAL A 186 -5.56 -9.92 0.09
C VAL A 186 -5.59 -10.76 1.35
N LEU A 187 -4.61 -10.58 2.19
CA LEU A 187 -4.51 -11.11 3.54
C LEU A 187 -4.88 -10.01 4.53
N GLY A 188 -5.92 -10.22 5.31
CA GLY A 188 -6.42 -9.26 6.29
C GLY A 188 -7.53 -9.88 7.11
N THR A 189 -8.11 -9.12 8.03
CA THR A 189 -9.19 -9.62 8.88
C THR A 189 -10.54 -9.54 8.17
N ASP A 190 -11.45 -10.44 8.52
CA ASP A 190 -12.83 -10.47 8.03
C ASP A 190 -13.87 -10.03 9.08
N GLY A 191 -13.41 -9.59 10.25
CA GLY A 191 -14.23 -9.19 11.37
C GLY A 191 -13.58 -8.12 12.22
N PHE A 192 -13.88 -8.14 13.51
CA PHE A 192 -13.22 -7.24 14.45
C PHE A 192 -11.79 -7.70 14.75
N GLY A 193 -10.86 -6.76 14.77
CA GLY A 193 -9.53 -6.97 15.31
C GLY A 193 -9.55 -7.22 16.83
N ARG A 194 -8.40 -7.54 17.37
CA ARG A 194 -8.17 -7.76 18.79
C ARG A 194 -7.02 -6.90 19.28
N SER A 195 -6.99 -6.64 20.57
CA SER A 195 -5.90 -5.94 21.24
C SER A 195 -5.22 -6.89 22.22
N ASP A 196 -3.98 -7.24 21.92
CA ASP A 196 -3.11 -8.07 22.75
C ASP A 196 -1.65 -7.92 22.30
N THR A 197 -0.74 -8.67 22.89
CA THR A 197 0.63 -8.78 22.40
C THR A 197 0.64 -9.44 21.01
N ARG A 198 1.67 -9.16 20.20
CA ARG A 198 1.81 -9.78 18.87
C ARG A 198 1.79 -11.31 18.93
N GLU A 199 2.45 -11.90 19.92
CA GLU A 199 2.49 -13.36 20.10
C GLU A 199 1.09 -13.92 20.31
N GLN A 200 0.28 -13.29 21.18
CA GLN A 200 -1.09 -13.72 21.44
C GLN A 200 -2.01 -13.50 20.25
N LEU A 201 -1.83 -12.39 19.52
CA LEU A 201 -2.60 -12.14 18.31
C LEU A 201 -2.30 -13.15 17.20
N ARG A 202 -1.03 -13.53 17.01
CA ARG A 202 -0.66 -14.61 16.09
C ARG A 202 -1.34 -15.92 16.49
N HIS A 203 -1.22 -16.31 17.75
CA HIS A 203 -1.85 -17.55 18.23
C HIS A 203 -3.38 -17.56 18.08
N PHE A 204 -4.01 -16.39 18.12
CA PHE A 204 -5.47 -16.29 17.97
C PHE A 204 -5.94 -16.37 16.51
N PHE A 205 -5.18 -15.77 15.58
CA PHE A 205 -5.57 -15.64 14.16
C PHE A 205 -4.95 -16.71 13.26
N GLU A 206 -3.87 -17.35 13.66
CA GLU A 206 -3.14 -18.41 12.97
C GLU A 206 -3.34 -19.76 13.65
#